data_214d908800e6519f123f0ef807d0da97
#
_entry.id   214d908800e6519f123f0ef807d0da97
#
_cell.length_a   1.000
_cell.length_b   1.000
_cell.length_c   1.000
_cell.angle_alpha   90.00
_cell.angle_beta   90.00
_cell.angle_gamma   90.00
#
_symmetry.space_group_name_H-M   'P 1'
#
loop_
_entity.id
_entity.type
_entity.pdbx_description
1 polymer ?
#
loop_
_entity_poly.entity_id
_entity_poly.type
_entity_poly.pdbx_seq_one_letter_code
_entity_poly.pdbx_strand_id
1 'polypeptide(L)'
;RFRSDPPILIPLRDEDRESATEVVELAYAGYLKSLPADRVALLGQYSLIDLAHKVVGVGSVGTRAYVLLLEDGDGNPLVLQVKEAAASVLEKYVGNSYFANHGQRVVVGQQVLQTTGDPLLGWVGGAEFRYDFYVRQLKDLKGAIDVARLTYKGLFDYARVCGGTLARAHARVGDPAMVSGYLGDDDTFDLAIADFSMEYARINASDYAQMKDQTPSPA
;
A
#
# COMPACT_ATOMS: atom_id res chain seq x y z
N ARG A 1 -19.87 6.54 -12.99
CA ARG A 1 -18.80 5.87 -13.77
C ARG A 1 -17.50 6.64 -13.68
N PHE A 2 -16.37 5.96 -13.81
CA PHE A 2 -15.06 6.59 -13.88
C PHE A 2 -14.90 7.37 -15.19
N ARG A 3 -14.28 8.56 -15.07
CA ARG A 3 -13.84 9.32 -16.23
C ARG A 3 -12.48 8.80 -16.69
N SER A 4 -12.31 8.54 -17.97
CA SER A 4 -11.04 8.11 -18.53
C SER A 4 -9.98 9.22 -18.44
N ASP A 5 -8.79 8.86 -17.94
CA ASP A 5 -7.62 9.75 -17.80
C ASP A 5 -6.33 8.94 -18.08
N PRO A 6 -6.09 8.55 -19.35
CA PRO A 6 -4.92 7.77 -19.71
C PRO A 6 -3.62 8.58 -19.54
N PRO A 7 -2.52 7.93 -19.12
CA PRO A 7 -2.41 6.51 -18.77
C PRO A 7 -2.78 6.18 -17.32
N ILE A 8 -3.25 7.15 -16.53
CA ILE A 8 -3.42 7.03 -15.07
C ILE A 8 -4.65 6.21 -14.71
N LEU A 9 -5.77 6.42 -15.42
CA LEU A 9 -7.03 5.74 -15.17
C LEU A 9 -7.68 5.33 -16.49
N ILE A 10 -7.86 4.03 -16.68
CA ILE A 10 -8.43 3.45 -17.89
C ILE A 10 -9.63 2.59 -17.50
N PRO A 11 -10.88 3.09 -17.68
CA PRO A 11 -12.07 2.27 -17.47
C PRO A 11 -12.07 1.03 -18.37
N LEU A 12 -12.55 -0.10 -17.87
CA LEU A 12 -12.74 -1.29 -18.69
C LEU A 12 -13.84 -1.02 -19.74
N ARG A 13 -13.57 -1.43 -21.00
CA ARG A 13 -14.54 -1.32 -22.08
C ARG A 13 -15.72 -2.28 -21.87
N ASP A 14 -16.86 -1.94 -22.45
CA ASP A 14 -18.07 -2.76 -22.30
C ASP A 14 -17.90 -4.19 -22.84
N GLU A 15 -17.09 -4.37 -23.89
CA GLU A 15 -16.71 -5.70 -24.46
C GLU A 15 -15.87 -6.55 -23.51
N ASP A 16 -15.01 -5.93 -22.71
CA ASP A 16 -14.18 -6.59 -21.71
C ASP A 16 -14.93 -6.77 -20.38
N ARG A 17 -16.02 -6.05 -20.20
CA ARG A 17 -16.80 -6.03 -18.95
C ARG A 17 -17.51 -7.34 -18.66
N GLU A 18 -18.12 -7.97 -19.66
CA GLU A 18 -18.90 -9.18 -19.45
C GLU A 18 -18.03 -10.33 -18.92
N SER A 19 -16.86 -10.54 -19.52
CA SER A 19 -15.89 -11.52 -19.05
C SER A 19 -15.15 -11.09 -17.77
N ALA A 20 -14.97 -9.79 -17.56
CA ALA A 20 -14.37 -9.26 -16.34
C ALA A 20 -15.35 -9.26 -15.17
N THR A 21 -16.66 -9.10 -15.40
CA THR A 21 -17.68 -9.01 -14.35
C THR A 21 -17.71 -10.29 -13.52
N GLU A 22 -17.75 -11.47 -14.13
CA GLU A 22 -17.74 -12.73 -13.40
C GLU A 22 -16.49 -12.91 -12.52
N VAL A 23 -15.33 -12.57 -13.07
CA VAL A 23 -14.05 -12.62 -12.31
C VAL A 23 -14.04 -11.61 -11.17
N VAL A 24 -14.57 -10.41 -11.41
CA VAL A 24 -14.63 -9.37 -10.38
C VAL A 24 -15.65 -9.72 -9.29
N GLU A 25 -16.81 -10.26 -9.64
CA GLU A 25 -17.80 -10.72 -8.67
C GLU A 25 -17.24 -11.85 -7.80
N LEU A 26 -16.57 -12.82 -8.41
CA LEU A 26 -15.90 -13.91 -7.68
C LEU A 26 -14.79 -13.36 -6.76
N ALA A 27 -13.99 -12.42 -7.25
CA ALA A 27 -12.94 -11.77 -6.48
C ALA A 27 -13.54 -10.93 -5.33
N TYR A 28 -14.62 -10.21 -5.58
CA TYR A 28 -15.31 -9.43 -4.56
C TYR A 28 -15.93 -10.32 -3.49
N ALA A 29 -16.56 -11.41 -3.87
CA ALA A 29 -17.07 -12.43 -2.92
C ALA A 29 -15.93 -13.05 -2.08
N GLY A 30 -14.79 -13.31 -2.70
CA GLY A 30 -13.57 -13.77 -2.01
C GLY A 30 -13.03 -12.74 -1.02
N TYR A 31 -12.99 -11.47 -1.42
CA TYR A 31 -12.58 -10.36 -0.56
C TYR A 31 -13.51 -10.21 0.67
N LEU A 32 -14.83 -10.29 0.48
CA LEU A 32 -15.78 -10.20 1.60
C LEU A 32 -15.54 -11.29 2.65
N LYS A 33 -15.11 -12.49 2.27
CA LYS A 33 -14.76 -13.58 3.21
C LYS A 33 -13.54 -13.23 4.08
N SER A 34 -12.71 -12.30 3.67
CA SER A 34 -11.54 -11.85 4.43
C SER A 34 -11.84 -10.76 5.45
N LEU A 35 -13.05 -10.22 5.45
CA LEU A 35 -13.47 -9.11 6.29
C LEU A 35 -14.25 -9.55 7.53
N PRO A 36 -14.20 -8.75 8.62
CA PRO A 36 -15.11 -8.91 9.76
C PRO A 36 -16.58 -8.76 9.35
N ALA A 37 -17.48 -9.44 10.07
CA ALA A 37 -18.91 -9.49 9.72
C ALA A 37 -19.61 -8.12 9.66
N ASP A 38 -19.20 -7.17 10.50
CA ASP A 38 -19.73 -5.80 10.49
C ASP A 38 -19.34 -5.03 9.22
N ARG A 39 -18.18 -5.32 8.65
CA ARG A 39 -17.72 -4.73 7.38
C ARG A 39 -18.41 -5.38 6.19
N VAL A 40 -18.66 -6.67 6.26
CA VAL A 40 -19.47 -7.39 5.25
C VAL A 40 -20.89 -6.82 5.22
N ALA A 41 -21.51 -6.59 6.38
CA ALA A 41 -22.84 -6.00 6.48
C ALA A 41 -22.87 -4.56 5.92
N LEU A 42 -21.85 -3.76 6.16
CA LEU A 42 -21.71 -2.42 5.58
C LEU A 42 -21.61 -2.49 4.05
N LEU A 43 -20.70 -3.32 3.52
CA LEU A 43 -20.48 -3.44 2.08
C LEU A 43 -21.66 -4.08 1.36
N GLY A 44 -22.51 -4.84 2.07
CA GLY A 44 -23.76 -5.38 1.53
C GLY A 44 -24.80 -4.32 1.17
N GLN A 45 -24.61 -3.07 1.59
CA GLN A 45 -25.46 -1.94 1.20
C GLN A 45 -25.02 -1.27 -0.12
N TYR A 46 -23.88 -1.70 -0.67
CA TYR A 46 -23.27 -1.13 -1.86
C TYR A 46 -23.35 -2.10 -3.04
N SER A 47 -23.57 -1.56 -4.22
CA SER A 47 -23.51 -2.28 -5.49
C SER A 47 -22.29 -1.84 -6.29
N LEU A 48 -21.67 -2.76 -7.03
CA LEU A 48 -20.56 -2.46 -7.93
C LEU A 48 -21.10 -1.73 -9.18
N ILE A 49 -20.64 -0.51 -9.40
CA ILE A 49 -21.09 0.36 -10.49
C ILE A 49 -20.08 0.39 -11.63
N ASP A 50 -18.78 0.42 -11.31
CA ASP A 50 -17.74 0.57 -12.33
C ASP A 50 -16.38 0.02 -11.88
N LEU A 51 -15.55 -0.33 -12.87
CA LEU A 51 -14.22 -0.86 -12.68
C LEU A 51 -13.24 -0.18 -13.64
N ALA A 52 -12.07 0.21 -13.15
CA ALA A 52 -11.02 0.79 -13.96
C ALA A 52 -9.65 0.24 -13.58
N HIS A 53 -8.77 0.11 -14.56
CA HIS A 53 -7.35 -0.07 -14.33
C HIS A 53 -6.75 1.26 -13.88
N LYS A 54 -5.93 1.24 -12.82
CA LYS A 54 -5.32 2.46 -12.26
C LYS A 54 -3.81 2.30 -12.13
N VAL A 55 -3.07 3.17 -12.80
CA VAL A 55 -1.64 3.30 -12.54
C VAL A 55 -1.43 3.99 -11.19
N VAL A 56 -0.67 3.36 -10.31
CA VAL A 56 -0.43 3.84 -8.95
C VAL A 56 1.08 3.88 -8.70
N GLY A 57 1.67 5.00 -8.64
CA GLY A 57 3.05 5.23 -8.25
C GLY A 57 4.12 4.30 -8.90
N VAL A 58 5.36 4.73 -8.85
CA VAL A 58 6.51 4.08 -9.52
C VAL A 58 6.76 2.66 -8.99
N GLY A 59 6.58 2.43 -7.69
CA GLY A 59 6.77 1.11 -7.06
C GLY A 59 5.74 0.05 -7.44
N SER A 60 4.72 0.42 -8.24
CA SER A 60 3.68 -0.51 -8.72
C SER A 60 3.77 -0.75 -10.23
N VAL A 61 4.81 -0.25 -10.89
CA VAL A 61 5.03 -0.50 -12.32
C VAL A 61 5.21 -2.00 -12.55
N GLY A 62 4.47 -2.54 -13.52
CA GLY A 62 4.47 -3.97 -13.84
C GLY A 62 3.53 -4.82 -12.96
N THR A 63 2.87 -4.24 -11.94
CA THR A 63 1.84 -4.91 -11.13
C THR A 63 0.44 -4.45 -11.54
N ARG A 64 -0.55 -5.32 -11.28
CA ARG A 64 -1.95 -5.03 -11.56
C ARG A 64 -2.55 -4.19 -10.43
N ALA A 65 -3.16 -3.07 -10.82
CA ALA A 65 -3.90 -2.25 -9.87
C ALA A 65 -5.21 -1.78 -10.49
N TYR A 66 -6.28 -1.92 -9.73
CA TYR A 66 -7.63 -1.57 -10.14
C TYR A 66 -8.29 -0.69 -9.10
N VAL A 67 -9.33 0.01 -9.52
CA VAL A 67 -10.27 0.70 -8.65
C VAL A 67 -11.68 0.23 -8.95
N LEU A 68 -12.45 -0.03 -7.89
CA LEU A 68 -13.86 -0.40 -7.94
C LEU A 68 -14.65 0.80 -7.44
N LEU A 69 -15.64 1.23 -8.21
CA LEU A 69 -16.63 2.19 -7.76
C LEU A 69 -17.87 1.44 -7.30
N LEU A 70 -18.20 1.60 -6.03
CA LEU A 70 -19.42 1.09 -5.43
C LEU A 70 -20.34 2.27 -5.09
N GLU A 71 -21.63 2.03 -5.03
CA GLU A 71 -22.64 3.05 -4.71
C GLU A 71 -23.73 2.41 -3.84
N ASP A 72 -24.16 3.12 -2.80
CA ASP A 72 -25.28 2.69 -1.96
C ASP A 72 -26.64 3.10 -2.57
N GLY A 73 -27.74 2.73 -1.87
CA GLY A 73 -29.09 3.04 -2.32
C GLY A 73 -29.43 4.53 -2.43
N ASP A 74 -28.66 5.40 -1.78
CA ASP A 74 -28.82 6.86 -1.79
C ASP A 74 -27.88 7.54 -2.81
N GLY A 75 -27.05 6.78 -3.52
CA GLY A 75 -26.13 7.29 -4.54
C GLY A 75 -24.78 7.74 -3.94
N ASN A 76 -24.46 7.39 -2.70
CA ASN A 76 -23.17 7.75 -2.11
C ASN A 76 -22.07 6.81 -2.61
N PRO A 77 -20.97 7.36 -3.17
CA PRO A 77 -19.92 6.54 -3.73
C PRO A 77 -18.95 6.02 -2.65
N LEU A 78 -18.51 4.79 -2.83
CA LEU A 78 -17.36 4.20 -2.13
C LEU A 78 -16.37 3.67 -3.17
N VAL A 79 -15.12 4.07 -3.07
CA VAL A 79 -14.09 3.60 -3.99
C VAL A 79 -13.12 2.67 -3.26
N LEU A 80 -12.98 1.45 -3.77
CA LEU A 80 -11.98 0.49 -3.31
C LEU A 80 -10.81 0.45 -4.29
N GLN A 81 -9.62 0.26 -3.76
CA GLN A 81 -8.41 0.02 -4.52
C GLN A 81 -7.98 -1.43 -4.35
N VAL A 82 -7.80 -2.13 -5.46
CA VAL A 82 -7.31 -3.52 -5.53
C VAL A 82 -5.90 -3.49 -6.08
N LYS A 83 -4.96 -4.12 -5.38
CA LYS A 83 -3.55 -4.19 -5.80
C LYS A 83 -3.04 -5.61 -5.75
N GLU A 84 -2.32 -5.99 -6.79
CA GLU A 84 -1.60 -7.26 -6.82
C GLU A 84 -0.57 -7.33 -5.68
N ALA A 85 -0.48 -8.50 -5.07
CA ALA A 85 0.51 -8.85 -4.08
C ALA A 85 1.33 -10.03 -4.59
N ALA A 86 2.61 -9.82 -4.78
CA ALA A 86 3.56 -10.87 -5.14
C ALA A 86 4.33 -11.38 -3.92
N ALA A 87 5.12 -12.42 -4.10
CA ALA A 87 6.07 -12.89 -3.09
C ALA A 87 6.96 -11.76 -2.61
N SER A 88 7.30 -11.77 -1.33
CA SER A 88 8.19 -10.74 -0.79
C SER A 88 9.59 -10.88 -1.38
N VAL A 89 10.18 -9.76 -1.77
CA VAL A 89 11.58 -9.73 -2.23
C VAL A 89 12.56 -10.18 -1.15
N LEU A 90 12.15 -10.16 0.10
CA LEU A 90 12.95 -10.61 1.24
C LEU A 90 12.96 -12.14 1.43
N GLU A 91 11.99 -12.87 0.85
CA GLU A 91 11.88 -14.33 1.06
C GLU A 91 13.14 -15.09 0.66
N LYS A 92 13.84 -14.61 -0.37
CA LYS A 92 15.13 -15.21 -0.79
C LYS A 92 16.25 -15.07 0.26
N TYR A 93 16.09 -14.20 1.25
CA TYR A 93 17.10 -13.96 2.29
C TYR A 93 16.69 -14.50 3.66
N VAL A 94 15.39 -14.43 3.99
CA VAL A 94 14.88 -14.77 5.33
C VAL A 94 13.94 -15.98 5.34
N GLY A 95 13.75 -16.63 4.20
CA GLY A 95 12.84 -17.77 4.05
C GLY A 95 11.43 -17.35 3.67
N ASN A 96 10.62 -18.34 3.30
CA ASN A 96 9.27 -18.14 2.79
C ASN A 96 8.35 -17.55 3.86
N SER A 97 7.38 -16.77 3.40
CA SER A 97 6.31 -16.26 4.24
C SER A 97 5.49 -17.39 4.86
N TYR A 98 5.02 -17.20 6.10
CA TYR A 98 4.06 -18.08 6.75
C TYR A 98 2.71 -18.13 6.01
N PHE A 99 2.34 -17.05 5.32
CA PHE A 99 1.08 -16.94 4.60
C PHE A 99 1.22 -17.50 3.17
N ALA A 100 0.33 -18.45 2.83
CA ALA A 100 0.25 -18.98 1.46
C ALA A 100 -0.28 -17.95 0.46
N ASN A 101 -1.11 -17.00 0.91
CA ASN A 101 -1.65 -15.91 0.10
C ASN A 101 -0.86 -14.62 0.36
N HIS A 102 -0.29 -14.03 -0.69
CA HIS A 102 0.53 -12.83 -0.56
C HIS A 102 -0.30 -11.59 -0.21
N GLY A 103 -1.56 -11.51 -0.64
CA GLY A 103 -2.49 -10.46 -0.22
C GLY A 103 -2.75 -10.52 1.28
N GLN A 104 -2.99 -11.72 1.83
CA GLN A 104 -3.13 -11.94 3.26
C GLN A 104 -1.87 -11.47 4.03
N ARG A 105 -0.68 -11.83 3.55
CA ARG A 105 0.58 -11.37 4.14
C ARG A 105 0.64 -9.84 4.24
N VAL A 106 0.27 -9.14 3.16
CA VAL A 106 0.26 -7.68 3.13
C VAL A 106 -0.75 -7.10 4.12
N VAL A 107 -1.96 -7.65 4.16
CA VAL A 107 -3.04 -7.19 5.03
C VAL A 107 -2.69 -7.39 6.50
N VAL A 108 -2.29 -8.61 6.88
CA VAL A 108 -1.92 -8.92 8.26
C VAL A 108 -0.71 -8.09 8.69
N GLY A 109 0.29 -7.93 7.82
CA GLY A 109 1.44 -7.06 8.08
C GLY A 109 1.01 -5.62 8.38
N GLN A 110 0.11 -5.04 7.59
CA GLN A 110 -0.41 -3.70 7.85
C GLN A 110 -1.21 -3.62 9.16
N GLN A 111 -2.08 -4.58 9.43
CA GLN A 111 -2.89 -4.62 10.66
C GLN A 111 -2.04 -4.72 11.92
N VAL A 112 -0.96 -5.49 11.89
CA VAL A 112 -0.05 -5.64 13.04
C VAL A 112 0.82 -4.39 13.22
N LEU A 113 1.38 -3.84 12.15
CA LEU A 113 2.30 -2.71 12.21
C LEU A 113 1.59 -1.38 12.52
N GLN A 114 0.38 -1.17 12.01
CA GLN A 114 -0.34 0.09 12.12
C GLN A 114 -1.20 0.15 13.39
N THR A 115 -1.22 1.31 14.06
CA THR A 115 -2.07 1.55 15.23
C THR A 115 -3.53 1.68 14.83
N THR A 116 -3.77 2.31 13.68
CA THR A 116 -5.11 2.50 13.10
C THR A 116 -5.02 2.10 11.64
N GLY A 117 -5.73 1.06 11.28
CA GLY A 117 -5.77 0.52 9.92
C GLY A 117 -6.98 1.02 9.13
N ASP A 118 -7.00 0.65 7.86
CA ASP A 118 -8.16 0.79 7.01
C ASP A 118 -9.19 -0.29 7.41
N PRO A 119 -10.42 0.08 7.78
CA PRO A 119 -11.44 -0.89 8.18
C PRO A 119 -11.91 -1.81 7.04
N LEU A 120 -11.66 -1.44 5.79
CA LEU A 120 -11.99 -2.20 4.60
C LEU A 120 -10.76 -2.95 4.03
N LEU A 121 -9.67 -3.02 4.80
CA LEU A 121 -8.47 -3.73 4.39
C LEU A 121 -8.72 -5.25 4.43
N GLY A 122 -8.64 -5.90 3.27
CA GLY A 122 -8.82 -7.34 3.10
C GLY A 122 -8.05 -7.87 1.91
N TRP A 123 -8.19 -9.15 1.61
CA TRP A 123 -7.47 -9.80 0.52
C TRP A 123 -8.36 -10.75 -0.28
N VAL A 124 -7.90 -11.08 -1.47
CA VAL A 124 -8.47 -12.09 -2.34
C VAL A 124 -7.35 -12.82 -3.07
N GLY A 125 -7.59 -14.07 -3.39
CA GLY A 125 -6.66 -14.95 -4.08
C GLY A 125 -6.94 -16.40 -3.72
N GLY A 126 -6.10 -17.30 -4.19
CA GLY A 126 -6.21 -18.72 -3.98
C GLY A 126 -6.19 -19.49 -5.29
N ALA A 127 -6.53 -20.78 -5.26
CA ALA A 127 -6.39 -21.68 -6.41
C ALA A 127 -7.20 -21.26 -7.66
N GLU A 128 -8.23 -20.46 -7.47
CA GLU A 128 -9.11 -19.95 -8.55
C GLU A 128 -8.53 -18.72 -9.25
N PHE A 129 -7.51 -18.09 -8.66
CA PHE A 129 -6.89 -16.89 -9.20
C PHE A 129 -5.43 -17.11 -9.51
N ARG A 130 -4.99 -16.56 -10.65
CA ARG A 130 -3.57 -16.60 -11.04
C ARG A 130 -2.69 -15.70 -10.15
N TYR A 131 -3.28 -14.71 -9.50
CA TYR A 131 -2.59 -13.69 -8.70
C TYR A 131 -3.32 -13.44 -7.40
N ASP A 132 -2.57 -13.09 -6.36
CA ASP A 132 -3.10 -12.64 -5.09
C ASP A 132 -3.25 -11.13 -5.09
N PHE A 133 -4.28 -10.63 -4.41
CA PHE A 133 -4.53 -9.20 -4.29
C PHE A 133 -4.85 -8.81 -2.85
N TYR A 134 -4.57 -7.58 -2.51
CA TYR A 134 -5.14 -6.93 -1.35
C TYR A 134 -6.02 -5.77 -1.77
N VAL A 135 -7.05 -5.52 -0.96
CA VAL A 135 -8.09 -4.52 -1.20
C VAL A 135 -8.12 -3.56 -0.04
N ARG A 136 -8.28 -2.29 -0.32
CA ARG A 136 -8.42 -1.24 0.68
C ARG A 136 -9.29 -0.10 0.16
N GLN A 137 -9.78 0.77 1.04
CA GLN A 137 -10.43 1.98 0.62
C GLN A 137 -9.44 2.91 -0.11
N LEU A 138 -9.84 3.44 -1.26
CA LEU A 138 -9.09 4.51 -1.90
C LEU A 138 -9.38 5.81 -1.14
N LYS A 139 -8.40 6.28 -0.38
CA LYS A 139 -8.49 7.58 0.31
C LYS A 139 -8.17 8.69 -0.69
N ASP A 140 -9.09 9.57 -0.92
CA ASP A 140 -8.99 10.74 -1.79
C ASP A 140 -8.48 11.98 -1.05
N LEU A 141 -8.92 12.20 0.19
CA LEU A 141 -8.45 13.28 1.07
C LEU A 141 -7.17 12.86 1.80
N LYS A 142 -6.03 12.94 1.11
CA LYS A 142 -4.71 12.70 1.70
C LYS A 142 -4.04 14.03 2.01
N GLY A 143 -3.91 14.33 3.31
CA GLY A 143 -2.97 15.36 3.75
C GLY A 143 -1.55 14.89 3.48
N ALA A 144 -0.71 15.78 2.96
CA ALA A 144 0.73 15.57 2.84
C ALA A 144 1.45 16.72 3.51
N ILE A 145 2.48 16.38 4.27
CA ILE A 145 3.36 17.40 4.85
C ILE A 145 4.40 17.75 3.77
N ASP A 146 4.42 19.00 3.37
CA ASP A 146 5.47 19.51 2.48
C ASP A 146 6.75 19.75 3.31
N VAL A 147 7.63 18.76 3.28
CA VAL A 147 8.88 18.78 4.05
C VAL A 147 9.76 19.98 3.68
N ALA A 148 9.72 20.43 2.42
CA ALA A 148 10.51 21.58 1.96
C ALA A 148 10.07 22.90 2.59
N ARG A 149 8.84 22.99 3.10
CA ARG A 149 8.28 24.18 3.75
C ARG A 149 8.36 24.14 5.28
N LEU A 150 8.85 23.06 5.85
CA LEU A 150 8.98 22.96 7.30
C LEU A 150 10.10 23.90 7.82
N THR A 151 9.84 24.53 8.95
CA THR A 151 10.90 25.14 9.74
C THR A 151 11.76 24.04 10.37
N TYR A 152 12.95 24.38 10.84
CA TYR A 152 13.82 23.45 11.57
C TYR A 152 13.05 22.72 12.71
N LYS A 153 12.32 23.49 13.53
CA LYS A 153 11.49 22.93 14.59
C LYS A 153 10.40 21.99 14.05
N GLY A 154 9.71 22.38 12.98
CA GLY A 154 8.68 21.57 12.35
C GLY A 154 9.24 20.26 11.78
N LEU A 155 10.42 20.31 11.16
CA LEU A 155 11.11 19.12 10.66
C LEU A 155 11.51 18.18 11.82
N PHE A 156 12.04 18.72 12.90
CA PHE A 156 12.40 17.96 14.09
C PHE A 156 11.18 17.27 14.71
N ASP A 157 10.08 18.01 14.91
CA ASP A 157 8.85 17.46 15.47
C ASP A 157 8.25 16.38 14.55
N TYR A 158 8.30 16.57 13.23
CA TYR A 158 7.84 15.58 12.25
C TYR A 158 8.70 14.30 12.28
N ALA A 159 10.01 14.45 12.28
CA ALA A 159 10.93 13.30 12.38
C ALA A 159 10.71 12.51 13.66
N ARG A 160 10.48 13.21 14.80
CA ARG A 160 10.16 12.57 16.09
C ARG A 160 8.86 11.75 16.03
N VAL A 161 7.82 12.26 15.38
CA VAL A 161 6.56 11.53 15.19
C VAL A 161 6.79 10.29 14.31
N CYS A 162 7.55 10.42 13.22
CA CYS A 162 7.88 9.30 12.34
C CYS A 162 8.67 8.23 13.09
N GLY A 163 9.72 8.61 13.83
CA GLY A 163 10.52 7.69 14.64
C GLY A 163 9.69 6.97 15.70
N GLY A 164 8.83 7.70 16.43
CA GLY A 164 7.92 7.11 17.41
C GLY A 164 6.91 6.14 16.80
N THR A 165 6.47 6.39 15.57
CA THR A 165 5.58 5.49 14.84
C THR A 165 6.31 4.19 14.44
N LEU A 166 7.55 4.30 13.94
CA LEU A 166 8.38 3.14 13.63
C LEU A 166 8.71 2.32 14.88
N ALA A 167 9.08 2.95 15.98
CA ALA A 167 9.35 2.27 17.24
C ALA A 167 8.15 1.44 17.72
N ARG A 168 6.94 1.99 17.64
CA ARG A 168 5.70 1.27 17.97
C ARG A 168 5.46 0.08 17.03
N ALA A 169 5.72 0.24 15.75
CA ALA A 169 5.58 -0.84 14.77
C ALA A 169 6.56 -1.98 15.07
N HIS A 170 7.82 -1.67 15.33
CA HIS A 170 8.85 -2.66 15.69
C HIS A 170 8.53 -3.38 16.99
N ALA A 171 8.04 -2.65 18.02
CA ALA A 171 7.66 -3.25 19.29
C ALA A 171 6.48 -4.24 19.19
N ARG A 172 5.66 -4.16 18.13
CA ARG A 172 4.53 -5.07 17.93
C ARG A 172 4.88 -6.37 17.24
N VAL A 173 5.94 -6.38 16.44
CA VAL A 173 6.31 -7.55 15.61
C VAL A 173 7.62 -8.21 16.02
N GLY A 174 8.39 -7.54 16.87
CA GLY A 174 9.69 -8.01 17.35
C GLY A 174 9.68 -8.27 18.86
N ASP A 175 10.87 -8.56 19.38
CA ASP A 175 11.15 -8.56 20.80
C ASP A 175 11.63 -7.15 21.20
N PRO A 176 10.79 -6.33 21.86
CA PRO A 176 11.16 -4.97 22.22
C PRO A 176 12.32 -4.90 23.22
N ALA A 177 12.51 -5.92 24.07
CA ALA A 177 13.64 -5.97 24.99
C ALA A 177 14.95 -6.21 24.25
N MET A 178 14.94 -7.11 23.25
CA MET A 178 16.10 -7.36 22.39
C MET A 178 16.44 -6.12 21.56
N VAL A 179 15.45 -5.46 20.96
CA VAL A 179 15.67 -4.21 20.21
C VAL A 179 16.24 -3.13 21.12
N SER A 180 15.67 -2.93 22.30
CA SER A 180 16.19 -1.94 23.27
C SER A 180 17.62 -2.27 23.72
N GLY A 181 17.91 -3.54 24.00
CA GLY A 181 19.27 -3.97 24.36
C GLY A 181 20.29 -3.77 23.24
N TYR A 182 19.89 -3.95 21.96
CA TYR A 182 20.77 -3.69 20.81
C TYR A 182 21.03 -2.20 20.62
N LEU A 183 20.04 -1.35 20.81
CA LEU A 183 20.16 0.11 20.69
C LEU A 183 21.05 0.69 21.79
N GLY A 184 21.06 0.07 23.00
CA GLY A 184 21.84 0.54 24.13
C GLY A 184 21.23 1.79 24.80
N ASP A 185 21.97 2.33 25.77
CA ASP A 185 21.58 3.49 26.57
C ASP A 185 22.32 4.79 26.13
N ASP A 186 23.16 4.71 25.11
CA ASP A 186 23.91 5.83 24.57
C ASP A 186 23.43 6.21 23.15
N ASP A 187 24.05 7.22 22.55
CA ASP A 187 23.69 7.77 21.24
C ASP A 187 24.48 7.14 20.07
N THR A 188 25.23 6.07 20.31
CA THR A 188 26.08 5.42 19.29
C THR A 188 25.29 5.00 18.06
N PHE A 189 24.15 4.33 18.27
CA PHE A 189 23.30 3.90 17.17
C PHE A 189 22.66 5.10 16.44
N ASP A 190 22.21 6.10 17.18
CA ASP A 190 21.56 7.30 16.63
C ASP A 190 22.51 8.08 15.74
N LEU A 191 23.77 8.26 16.19
CA LEU A 191 24.83 8.89 15.41
C LEU A 191 25.17 8.10 14.16
N ALA A 192 25.31 6.77 14.28
CA ALA A 192 25.59 5.90 13.13
C ALA A 192 24.48 5.98 12.06
N ILE A 193 23.20 6.02 12.45
CA ILE A 193 22.08 6.19 11.52
C ILE A 193 22.07 7.61 10.91
N ALA A 194 22.43 8.62 11.67
CA ALA A 194 22.54 9.99 11.13
C ALA A 194 23.64 10.08 10.07
N ASP A 195 24.84 9.55 10.34
CA ASP A 195 25.96 9.50 9.40
C ASP A 195 25.62 8.68 8.14
N PHE A 196 25.02 7.50 8.32
CA PHE A 196 24.52 6.71 7.20
C PHE A 196 23.53 7.50 6.34
N SER A 197 22.59 8.20 6.96
CA SER A 197 21.55 8.95 6.24
C SER A 197 22.16 10.08 5.40
N MET A 198 23.17 10.77 5.93
CA MET A 198 23.88 11.84 5.21
C MET A 198 24.68 11.30 4.03
N GLU A 199 25.39 10.17 4.22
CA GLU A 199 26.15 9.54 3.14
C GLU A 199 25.25 8.97 2.07
N TYR A 200 24.16 8.29 2.45
CA TYR A 200 23.21 7.76 1.51
C TYR A 200 22.50 8.85 0.71
N ALA A 201 22.23 10.01 1.30
CA ALA A 201 21.68 11.15 0.56
C ALA A 201 22.61 11.62 -0.56
N ARG A 202 23.94 11.61 -0.36
CA ARG A 202 24.94 11.93 -1.40
C ARG A 202 24.94 10.90 -2.51
N ILE A 203 24.94 9.61 -2.15
CA ILE A 203 24.86 8.49 -3.11
C ILE A 203 23.60 8.61 -3.96
N ASN A 204 22.45 8.79 -3.33
CA ASN A 204 21.17 8.93 -4.02
C ASN A 204 21.14 10.14 -4.98
N ALA A 205 21.72 11.26 -4.60
CA ALA A 205 21.85 12.44 -5.48
C ALA A 205 22.74 12.15 -6.70
N SER A 206 23.84 11.42 -6.50
CA SER A 206 24.72 10.98 -7.59
C SER A 206 24.02 10.02 -8.56
N ASP A 207 23.33 9.02 -8.01
CA ASP A 207 22.58 8.03 -8.81
C ASP A 207 21.47 8.70 -9.62
N TYR A 208 20.77 9.66 -9.02
CA TYR A 208 19.74 10.44 -9.71
C TYR A 208 20.33 11.25 -10.86
N ALA A 209 21.48 11.90 -10.66
CA ALA A 209 22.14 12.67 -11.70
C ALA A 209 22.54 11.77 -12.88
N GLN A 210 23.15 10.59 -12.59
CA GLN A 210 23.51 9.62 -13.61
C GLN A 210 22.30 9.09 -14.39
N MET A 211 21.20 8.76 -13.70
CA MET A 211 19.97 8.33 -14.34
C MET A 211 19.41 9.41 -15.27
N LYS A 212 19.42 10.67 -14.83
CA LYS A 212 18.93 11.81 -15.63
C LYS A 212 19.75 12.00 -16.91
N ASP A 213 21.05 11.86 -16.83
CA ASP A 213 21.96 11.98 -17.98
C ASP A 213 21.76 10.85 -19.00
N GLN A 214 21.31 9.67 -18.55
CA GLN A 214 21.06 8.50 -19.41
C GLN A 214 19.62 8.46 -19.96
N THR A 215 18.72 9.29 -19.45
CA THR A 215 17.31 9.30 -19.88
C THR A 215 17.12 10.44 -20.90
N PRO A 216 16.79 10.14 -22.17
CA PRO A 216 16.47 11.18 -23.14
C PRO A 216 15.31 12.04 -22.64
N SER A 217 15.43 13.36 -22.76
CA SER A 217 14.28 14.23 -22.51
C SER A 217 13.11 13.81 -23.39
N PRO A 218 11.88 13.71 -22.87
CA PRO A 218 10.71 13.44 -23.72
C PRO A 218 10.62 14.55 -24.76
N ALA A 219 10.51 14.15 -26.04
CA ALA A 219 10.33 15.03 -27.17
C ALA A 219 8.96 15.73 -27.14
#